data_51c7d12acdb4c9af72b9ad2938726d8b
#
_entry.id   51c7d12acdb4c9af72b9ad2938726d8b
#
_cell.length_a   1.000
_cell.length_b   1.000
_cell.length_c   1.000
_cell.angle_alpha   90.00
_cell.angle_beta   90.00
_cell.angle_gamma   90.00
#
_symmetry.space_group_name_H-M   'P 1'
#
loop_
_entity.id
_entity.type
_entity.pdbx_description
1 polymer ?
#
loop_
_entity_poly.entity_id
_entity_poly.type
_entity_poly.pdbx_seq_one_letter_code
_entity_poly.pdbx_strand_id
1 'polypeptide(L)'
;MAASHTVKDPNPPAAAAARPPYVLVTVVLIGSMLVSQAIPWAKRAFAGDVPPLLAQLHPSIGPWLPLAVAALAAAVWLLPLSPAWPRAVFLVGVVGIGFAVTVTLAAEAHGLSAISAPFRRPLEYYASVPLVRELGPRGFATRFATLGPRLSLHAATHGPSAVLFLWLLWKLTGGSVLGVSLLVALVGVAGAVPTYAIARELTGERGARLATVLFVCAPGVLIYSATSMDAVFMTVMACALAGMIRFPRSAPWALASGVLWAIAFSFTFGAFVLALFAVGIGTVSYRDRAVSGRTVLIRGCLIAAGLALGYLILRVAFGMNLVADFRAASRANYHDPSRARPYLYWVFANIPAFLWVAGIAQTALLVSWTRLVWRARRFGFETVLIGALAISTLSGVFLGEVDHIWLFFIPPLAAVAGMGLEALLGARRPSGFAATGAADSGYVRGVLAGSLGQALLIQLLLFTYW
;
A
#
# COMPACT_ATOMS: atom_id res chain seq x y z
N MET A 1 3.96 -22.40 -34.04
CA MET A 1 2.65 -22.86 -33.53
C MET A 1 2.65 -22.72 -32.02
N ALA A 2 2.09 -21.64 -31.50
CA ALA A 2 1.94 -21.41 -30.07
C ALA A 2 0.63 -22.05 -29.64
N ALA A 3 0.72 -23.14 -28.86
CA ALA A 3 -0.43 -23.75 -28.23
C ALA A 3 -1.05 -22.74 -27.26
N SER A 4 -2.25 -22.26 -27.58
CA SER A 4 -3.10 -21.49 -26.66
C SER A 4 -3.54 -22.45 -25.57
N HIS A 5 -2.78 -22.58 -24.49
CA HIS A 5 -3.29 -23.12 -23.25
C HIS A 5 -4.34 -22.14 -22.72
N THR A 6 -5.59 -22.40 -23.01
CA THR A 6 -6.74 -21.81 -22.33
C THR A 6 -6.55 -22.04 -20.83
N VAL A 7 -6.14 -20.98 -20.13
CA VAL A 7 -6.24 -20.94 -18.69
C VAL A 7 -7.70 -21.28 -18.38
N LYS A 8 -7.94 -22.38 -17.69
CA LYS A 8 -9.26 -22.72 -17.14
C LYS A 8 -9.81 -21.47 -16.47
N ASP A 9 -10.95 -21.02 -16.96
CA ASP A 9 -11.62 -19.78 -16.58
C ASP A 9 -11.48 -19.56 -15.05
N PRO A 10 -10.77 -18.55 -14.58
CA PRO A 10 -10.51 -18.35 -13.15
C PRO A 10 -11.77 -17.91 -12.40
N ASN A 11 -12.87 -17.64 -13.15
CA ASN A 11 -14.10 -17.16 -12.55
C ASN A 11 -14.94 -18.32 -11.98
N PRO A 12 -15.21 -18.32 -10.67
CA PRO A 12 -16.26 -19.16 -10.12
C PRO A 12 -17.62 -18.79 -10.76
N PRO A 13 -18.58 -19.71 -10.83
CA PRO A 13 -19.86 -19.47 -11.47
C PRO A 13 -20.51 -18.19 -10.91
N ALA A 14 -20.87 -17.26 -11.79
CA ALA A 14 -21.38 -15.93 -11.47
C ALA A 14 -22.61 -15.93 -10.52
N ALA A 15 -23.34 -17.03 -10.45
CA ALA A 15 -24.54 -17.18 -9.62
C ALA A 15 -24.27 -17.18 -8.09
N ALA A 16 -23.02 -17.29 -7.64
CA ALA A 16 -22.68 -17.47 -6.22
C ALA A 16 -22.03 -16.25 -5.55
N ALA A 17 -21.93 -15.10 -6.22
CA ALA A 17 -21.31 -13.90 -5.63
C ALA A 17 -22.18 -13.38 -4.47
N ALA A 18 -21.80 -13.74 -3.25
CA ALA A 18 -22.46 -13.23 -2.04
C ALA A 18 -22.28 -11.71 -1.96
N ARG A 19 -23.32 -11.00 -1.50
CA ARG A 19 -23.25 -9.56 -1.25
C ARG A 19 -22.10 -9.25 -0.28
N PRO A 20 -21.27 -8.22 -0.54
CA PRO A 20 -20.20 -7.87 0.37
C PRO A 20 -20.75 -7.53 1.76
N PRO A 21 -20.12 -8.03 2.83
CA PRO A 21 -20.64 -7.87 4.18
C PRO A 21 -20.26 -6.51 4.79
N TYR A 22 -20.66 -5.40 4.16
CA TYR A 22 -20.30 -4.05 4.60
C TYR A 22 -20.66 -3.79 6.07
N VAL A 23 -21.90 -4.13 6.46
CA VAL A 23 -22.37 -3.94 7.84
C VAL A 23 -21.51 -4.73 8.83
N LEU A 24 -21.25 -6.02 8.54
CA LEU A 24 -20.41 -6.86 9.40
C LEU A 24 -19.00 -6.27 9.54
N VAL A 25 -18.37 -5.86 8.44
CA VAL A 25 -17.02 -5.25 8.47
C VAL A 25 -17.05 -3.97 9.30
N THR A 26 -18.02 -3.10 9.09
CA THR A 26 -18.18 -1.86 9.87
C THR A 26 -18.34 -2.16 11.37
N VAL A 27 -19.21 -3.10 11.73
CA VAL A 27 -19.45 -3.49 13.14
C VAL A 27 -18.18 -4.08 13.76
N VAL A 28 -17.44 -4.91 13.05
CA VAL A 28 -16.16 -5.49 13.53
C VAL A 28 -15.12 -4.39 13.74
N LEU A 29 -14.98 -3.46 12.80
CA LEU A 29 -14.00 -2.38 12.93
C LEU A 29 -14.37 -1.39 14.05
N ILE A 30 -15.62 -0.95 14.15
CA ILE A 30 -16.07 -0.10 15.24
C ILE A 30 -15.96 -0.85 16.58
N GLY A 31 -16.38 -2.12 16.63
CA GLY A 31 -16.25 -2.95 17.82
C GLY A 31 -14.80 -3.10 18.28
N SER A 32 -13.85 -3.26 17.36
CA SER A 32 -12.41 -3.30 17.70
C SER A 32 -11.91 -2.01 18.31
N MET A 33 -12.38 -0.85 17.85
CA MET A 33 -12.05 0.44 18.45
C MET A 33 -12.65 0.57 19.87
N LEU A 34 -13.92 0.21 20.03
CA LEU A 34 -14.60 0.26 21.34
C LEU A 34 -13.94 -0.67 22.36
N VAL A 35 -13.60 -1.90 21.95
CA VAL A 35 -12.86 -2.84 22.79
C VAL A 35 -11.48 -2.30 23.16
N SER A 36 -10.76 -1.72 22.20
CA SER A 36 -9.46 -1.08 22.45
C SER A 36 -9.56 0.08 23.41
N GLN A 37 -10.63 0.90 23.34
CA GLN A 37 -10.91 1.98 24.28
C GLN A 37 -11.20 1.48 25.69
N ALA A 38 -11.83 0.31 25.84
CA ALA A 38 -12.16 -0.29 27.12
C ALA A 38 -10.94 -0.89 27.85
N ILE A 39 -9.79 -1.03 27.19
CA ILE A 39 -8.56 -1.61 27.76
C ILE A 39 -7.71 -0.48 28.38
N PRO A 40 -7.65 -0.32 29.72
CA PRO A 40 -7.03 0.86 30.36
C PRO A 40 -5.54 1.02 30.09
N TRP A 41 -4.80 -0.11 29.93
CA TRP A 41 -3.38 -0.07 29.65
C TRP A 41 -3.07 0.17 28.15
N ALA A 42 -3.99 -0.13 27.24
CA ALA A 42 -3.83 0.18 25.82
C ALA A 42 -3.74 1.70 25.63
N LYS A 43 -4.57 2.49 26.34
CA LYS A 43 -4.49 3.97 26.33
C LYS A 43 -3.16 4.50 26.83
N ARG A 44 -2.56 3.87 27.85
CA ARG A 44 -1.26 4.30 28.42
C ARG A 44 -0.06 3.93 27.55
N ALA A 45 -0.20 2.87 26.75
CA ALA A 45 0.85 2.44 25.81
C ALA A 45 0.80 3.19 24.47
N PHE A 46 -0.20 4.09 24.31
CA PHE A 46 -0.46 4.81 23.08
C PHE A 46 -0.26 6.31 23.23
N ALA A 47 0.40 6.90 22.25
CA ALA A 47 0.45 8.35 22.10
C ALA A 47 -0.84 8.94 21.48
N GLY A 48 -1.98 8.20 21.48
CA GLY A 48 -3.21 8.61 20.81
C GLY A 48 -4.48 8.25 21.57
N ASP A 49 -5.58 8.94 21.24
CA ASP A 49 -6.88 8.80 21.92
C ASP A 49 -7.80 7.78 21.26
N VAL A 50 -7.44 7.27 20.08
CA VAL A 50 -8.30 6.45 19.22
C VAL A 50 -7.65 5.10 18.87
N PRO A 51 -7.27 4.28 19.90
CA PRO A 51 -6.72 2.96 19.62
C PRO A 51 -7.72 2.09 18.83
N PRO A 52 -7.30 1.26 17.88
CA PRO A 52 -5.89 0.90 17.63
C PRO A 52 -5.16 1.82 16.63
N LEU A 53 -5.76 2.92 16.19
CA LEU A 53 -5.11 3.89 15.30
C LEU A 53 -4.18 4.80 16.10
N LEU A 54 -3.02 5.13 15.54
CA LEU A 54 -2.16 6.17 16.08
C LEU A 54 -2.71 7.54 15.67
N ALA A 55 -3.74 7.97 16.37
CA ALA A 55 -4.45 9.21 16.08
C ALA A 55 -5.04 9.84 17.35
N GLN A 56 -5.25 11.15 17.30
CA GLN A 56 -6.01 11.88 18.32
C GLN A 56 -7.40 12.23 17.77
N LEU A 57 -8.39 12.19 18.62
CA LEU A 57 -9.72 12.73 18.28
C LEU A 57 -9.61 14.26 18.29
N HIS A 58 -9.56 14.84 17.10
CA HIS A 58 -9.42 16.29 16.91
C HIS A 58 -10.32 16.76 15.77
N PRO A 59 -11.64 16.85 16.02
CA PRO A 59 -12.57 17.32 15.01
C PRO A 59 -12.19 18.72 14.53
N SER A 60 -11.97 18.87 13.23
CA SER A 60 -11.65 20.14 12.60
C SER A 60 -12.43 20.29 11.30
N ILE A 61 -12.88 21.51 11.04
CA ILE A 61 -13.50 21.90 9.78
C ILE A 61 -12.80 23.17 9.33
N GLY A 62 -12.04 23.05 8.25
CA GLY A 62 -11.28 24.17 7.74
C GLY A 62 -11.94 24.88 6.56
N PRO A 63 -11.43 26.08 6.20
CA PRO A 63 -11.99 26.90 5.15
C PRO A 63 -11.89 26.28 3.74
N TRP A 64 -11.01 25.29 3.55
CA TRP A 64 -10.81 24.63 2.27
C TRP A 64 -11.64 23.34 2.11
N LEU A 65 -12.46 22.99 3.11
CA LEU A 65 -13.36 21.83 3.04
C LEU A 65 -14.25 21.82 1.78
N PRO A 66 -14.83 22.95 1.30
CA PRO A 66 -15.63 22.93 0.08
C PRO A 66 -14.84 22.43 -1.14
N LEU A 67 -13.55 22.78 -1.24
CA LEU A 67 -12.68 22.32 -2.33
C LEU A 67 -12.40 20.80 -2.21
N ALA A 68 -12.14 20.29 -1.02
CA ALA A 68 -11.98 18.87 -0.78
C ALA A 68 -13.25 18.08 -1.14
N VAL A 69 -14.42 18.57 -0.70
CA VAL A 69 -15.73 17.95 -1.03
C VAL A 69 -15.98 17.99 -2.54
N ALA A 70 -15.66 19.08 -3.23
CA ALA A 70 -15.79 19.18 -4.69
C ALA A 70 -14.87 18.17 -5.41
N ALA A 71 -13.62 18.00 -4.96
CA ALA A 71 -12.69 17.01 -5.51
C ALA A 71 -13.16 15.57 -5.28
N LEU A 72 -13.67 15.26 -4.09
CA LEU A 72 -14.27 13.96 -3.77
C LEU A 72 -15.51 13.68 -4.64
N ALA A 73 -16.41 14.66 -4.77
CA ALA A 73 -17.58 14.55 -5.64
C ALA A 73 -17.17 14.32 -7.11
N ALA A 74 -16.20 15.08 -7.62
CA ALA A 74 -15.66 14.88 -8.96
C ALA A 74 -15.08 13.46 -9.13
N ALA A 75 -14.34 12.94 -8.14
CA ALA A 75 -13.81 11.58 -8.17
C ALA A 75 -14.94 10.53 -8.23
N VAL A 76 -16.01 10.68 -7.42
CA VAL A 76 -17.19 9.77 -7.44
C VAL A 76 -17.86 9.74 -8.81
N TRP A 77 -17.88 10.87 -9.53
CA TRP A 77 -18.50 10.96 -10.85
C TRP A 77 -17.58 10.51 -11.98
N LEU A 78 -16.30 10.88 -11.96
CA LEU A 78 -15.35 10.65 -13.06
C LEU A 78 -14.73 9.25 -13.05
N LEU A 79 -14.34 8.73 -11.87
CA LEU A 79 -13.66 7.43 -11.79
C LEU A 79 -14.49 6.25 -12.31
N PRO A 80 -15.83 6.16 -12.11
CA PRO A 80 -16.63 5.10 -12.70
C PRO A 80 -16.70 5.15 -14.24
N LEU A 81 -16.38 6.28 -14.86
CA LEU A 81 -16.32 6.44 -16.31
C LEU A 81 -14.95 6.04 -16.87
N SER A 82 -13.93 6.06 -16.04
CA SER A 82 -12.54 5.83 -16.43
C SER A 82 -12.27 4.46 -17.07
N PRO A 83 -13.00 3.35 -16.75
CA PRO A 83 -12.81 2.08 -17.44
C PRO A 83 -13.05 2.10 -18.96
N ALA A 84 -13.69 3.13 -19.50
CA ALA A 84 -13.86 3.32 -20.94
C ALA A 84 -12.68 4.06 -21.60
N TRP A 85 -11.78 4.67 -20.83
CA TRP A 85 -10.67 5.47 -21.36
C TRP A 85 -9.57 4.58 -21.98
N PRO A 86 -8.82 5.06 -22.98
CA PRO A 86 -7.58 4.40 -23.41
C PRO A 86 -6.63 4.20 -22.22
N ARG A 87 -5.85 3.11 -22.22
CA ARG A 87 -5.05 2.71 -21.04
C ARG A 87 -4.16 3.84 -20.50
N ALA A 88 -3.42 4.54 -21.36
CA ALA A 88 -2.55 5.61 -20.92
C ALA A 88 -3.34 6.75 -20.28
N VAL A 89 -4.44 7.16 -20.90
CA VAL A 89 -5.36 8.18 -20.38
C VAL A 89 -5.98 7.74 -19.05
N PHE A 90 -6.36 6.46 -18.95
CA PHE A 90 -6.86 5.86 -17.70
C PHE A 90 -5.85 6.01 -16.56
N LEU A 91 -4.61 5.55 -16.75
CA LEU A 91 -3.60 5.58 -15.69
C LEU A 91 -3.26 7.02 -15.29
N VAL A 92 -3.01 7.89 -16.25
CA VAL A 92 -2.72 9.31 -15.98
C VAL A 92 -3.90 10.00 -15.31
N GLY A 93 -5.12 9.78 -15.82
CA GLY A 93 -6.33 10.40 -15.27
C GLY A 93 -6.64 9.93 -13.84
N VAL A 94 -6.52 8.62 -13.56
CA VAL A 94 -6.77 8.07 -12.21
C VAL A 94 -5.72 8.58 -11.22
N VAL A 95 -4.44 8.61 -11.60
CA VAL A 95 -3.38 9.22 -10.78
C VAL A 95 -3.64 10.71 -10.57
N GLY A 96 -4.02 11.45 -11.60
CA GLY A 96 -4.31 12.88 -11.51
C GLY A 96 -5.49 13.19 -10.58
N ILE A 97 -6.59 12.43 -10.71
CA ILE A 97 -7.77 12.58 -9.84
C ILE A 97 -7.40 12.21 -8.40
N GLY A 98 -6.73 11.07 -8.17
CA GLY A 98 -6.29 10.65 -6.85
C GLY A 98 -5.35 11.68 -6.20
N PHE A 99 -4.42 12.24 -6.96
CA PHE A 99 -3.53 13.29 -6.49
C PHE A 99 -4.29 14.57 -6.10
N ALA A 100 -5.24 15.01 -6.93
CA ALA A 100 -6.06 16.18 -6.62
C ALA A 100 -6.88 15.97 -5.33
N VAL A 101 -7.48 14.79 -5.14
CA VAL A 101 -8.20 14.44 -3.90
C VAL A 101 -7.25 14.42 -2.70
N THR A 102 -6.09 13.77 -2.82
CA THR A 102 -5.07 13.72 -1.76
C THR A 102 -4.65 15.11 -1.31
N VAL A 103 -4.32 15.99 -2.26
CA VAL A 103 -3.86 17.37 -1.97
C VAL A 103 -4.96 18.21 -1.34
N THR A 104 -6.18 18.17 -1.89
CA THR A 104 -7.30 18.97 -1.38
C THR A 104 -7.77 18.49 -0.01
N LEU A 105 -7.75 17.18 0.24
CA LEU A 105 -8.10 16.58 1.51
C LEU A 105 -7.07 16.97 2.59
N ALA A 106 -5.77 16.86 2.30
CA ALA A 106 -4.72 17.26 3.22
C ALA A 106 -4.69 18.78 3.49
N ALA A 107 -5.11 19.58 2.52
CA ALA A 107 -5.14 21.03 2.63
C ALA A 107 -6.38 21.59 3.34
N GLU A 108 -7.38 20.76 3.68
CA GLU A 108 -8.72 21.21 4.06
C GLU A 108 -8.72 22.18 5.26
N ALA A 109 -7.90 21.94 6.28
CA ALA A 109 -7.85 22.75 7.50
C ALA A 109 -6.95 23.99 7.34
N HIS A 110 -5.73 23.82 6.83
CA HIS A 110 -4.67 24.85 6.87
C HIS A 110 -4.08 25.18 5.50
N GLY A 111 -4.73 24.76 4.41
CA GLY A 111 -4.26 24.98 3.05
C GLY A 111 -2.96 24.22 2.75
N LEU A 112 -2.20 24.70 1.77
CA LEU A 112 -0.97 24.03 1.32
C LEU A 112 0.12 23.90 2.39
N SER A 113 0.10 24.71 3.45
CA SER A 113 1.04 24.59 4.56
C SER A 113 0.91 23.27 5.32
N ALA A 114 -0.31 22.71 5.42
CA ALA A 114 -0.57 21.42 6.03
C ALA A 114 0.18 20.28 5.34
N ILE A 115 0.34 20.34 4.00
CA ILE A 115 1.02 19.30 3.22
C ILE A 115 2.53 19.29 3.51
N SER A 116 3.14 20.45 3.81
CA SER A 116 4.58 20.54 4.11
C SER A 116 4.91 20.36 5.58
N ALA A 117 3.94 20.52 6.47
CA ALA A 117 4.15 20.49 7.93
C ALA A 117 4.73 19.14 8.43
N PRO A 118 4.23 17.97 8.01
CA PRO A 118 4.79 16.68 8.43
C PRO A 118 6.28 16.56 8.11
N PHE A 119 6.70 16.97 6.91
CA PHE A 119 8.10 16.87 6.48
C PHE A 119 9.06 17.80 7.25
N ARG A 120 8.55 18.83 7.94
CA ARG A 120 9.37 19.75 8.77
C ARG A 120 9.62 19.23 10.19
N ARG A 121 9.00 18.14 10.58
CA ARG A 121 9.15 17.57 11.93
C ARG A 121 10.56 17.02 12.13
N PRO A 122 11.17 17.18 13.32
CA PRO A 122 12.55 16.75 13.56
C PRO A 122 12.77 15.24 13.46
N LEU A 123 11.72 14.43 13.70
CA LEU A 123 11.79 12.97 13.66
C LEU A 123 11.73 12.41 12.24
N GLU A 124 11.26 13.22 11.28
CA GLU A 124 11.02 12.80 9.91
C GLU A 124 12.31 12.72 9.06
N TYR A 125 12.24 11.89 8.02
CA TYR A 125 13.37 11.65 7.09
C TYR A 125 13.97 12.94 6.51
N TYR A 126 13.13 13.95 6.27
CA TYR A 126 13.56 15.21 5.67
C TYR A 126 14.56 15.97 6.55
N ALA A 127 14.47 15.81 7.88
CA ALA A 127 15.44 16.41 8.82
C ALA A 127 16.86 15.90 8.60
N SER A 128 17.05 14.75 7.95
CA SER A 128 18.36 14.19 7.60
C SER A 128 18.88 14.63 6.22
N VAL A 129 18.10 15.36 5.41
CA VAL A 129 18.53 15.88 4.09
C VAL A 129 19.76 16.77 4.16
N PRO A 130 19.96 17.65 5.18
CA PRO A 130 21.18 18.43 5.33
C PRO A 130 22.46 17.60 5.39
N LEU A 131 22.42 16.38 5.95
CA LEU A 131 23.56 15.46 5.98
C LEU A 131 23.98 15.00 4.58
N VAL A 132 23.01 14.80 3.68
CA VAL A 132 23.31 14.47 2.28
C VAL A 132 23.97 15.65 1.57
N ARG A 133 23.56 16.88 1.90
CA ARG A 133 24.18 18.10 1.35
C ARG A 133 25.62 18.27 1.85
N GLU A 134 25.87 17.98 3.12
CA GLU A 134 27.18 18.05 3.75
C GLU A 134 28.17 17.03 3.18
N LEU A 135 27.74 15.76 3.09
CA LEU A 135 28.60 14.62 2.76
C LEU A 135 28.62 14.25 1.28
N GLY A 136 27.71 14.83 0.50
CA GLY A 136 27.37 14.35 -0.84
C GLY A 136 26.60 13.02 -0.80
N PRO A 137 25.85 12.66 -1.86
CA PRO A 137 24.98 11.47 -1.87
C PRO A 137 25.76 10.17 -1.67
N ARG A 138 26.93 10.03 -2.29
CA ARG A 138 27.79 8.85 -2.12
C ARG A 138 28.44 8.80 -0.74
N GLY A 139 28.92 9.93 -0.22
CA GLY A 139 29.50 10.03 1.12
C GLY A 139 28.48 9.71 2.22
N PHE A 140 27.25 10.20 2.08
CA PHE A 140 26.13 9.85 2.95
C PHE A 140 25.83 8.34 2.92
N ALA A 141 25.64 7.77 1.72
CA ALA A 141 25.32 6.35 1.57
C ALA A 141 26.42 5.43 2.11
N THR A 142 27.69 5.75 1.85
CA THR A 142 28.82 4.95 2.32
C THR A 142 28.95 4.94 3.84
N ARG A 143 28.62 6.07 4.50
CA ARG A 143 28.76 6.25 5.95
C ARG A 143 27.47 6.01 6.72
N PHE A 144 26.36 5.69 6.06
CA PHE A 144 25.02 5.64 6.65
C PHE A 144 24.97 4.85 7.95
N ALA A 145 25.53 3.63 7.97
CA ALA A 145 25.56 2.77 9.17
C ALA A 145 26.27 3.39 10.39
N THR A 146 27.12 4.40 10.19
CA THR A 146 27.86 5.10 11.25
C THR A 146 27.29 6.46 11.61
N LEU A 147 26.32 6.96 10.84
CA LEU A 147 25.67 8.26 11.09
C LEU A 147 24.61 8.22 12.20
N GLY A 148 24.24 7.05 12.72
CA GLY A 148 23.12 6.80 13.62
C GLY A 148 22.67 7.98 14.49
N PRO A 149 23.51 8.52 15.41
CA PRO A 149 23.11 9.63 16.28
C PRO A 149 22.83 10.97 15.57
N ARG A 150 23.27 11.12 14.32
CA ARG A 150 23.05 12.32 13.49
C ARG A 150 21.80 12.21 12.62
N LEU A 151 21.25 11.01 12.47
CA LEU A 151 20.05 10.78 11.69
C LEU A 151 18.80 11.12 12.51
N SER A 152 17.74 11.56 11.84
CA SER A 152 16.41 11.60 12.45
C SER A 152 15.92 10.17 12.78
N LEU A 153 14.98 10.05 13.70
CA LEU A 153 14.51 8.75 14.20
C LEU A 153 14.07 7.82 13.05
N HIS A 154 13.20 8.31 12.18
CA HIS A 154 12.71 7.52 11.05
C HIS A 154 13.79 7.19 10.03
N ALA A 155 14.74 8.12 9.78
CA ALA A 155 15.87 7.83 8.89
C ALA A 155 16.80 6.76 9.48
N ALA A 156 17.01 6.74 10.80
CA ALA A 156 17.88 5.77 11.45
C ALA A 156 17.36 4.34 11.44
N THR A 157 16.03 4.16 11.33
CA THR A 157 15.35 2.85 11.35
C THR A 157 15.05 2.28 9.96
N HIS A 158 15.34 3.04 8.90
CA HIS A 158 15.06 2.69 7.50
C HIS A 158 16.35 2.67 6.65
N GLY A 159 16.20 2.41 5.36
CA GLY A 159 17.33 2.38 4.44
C GLY A 159 17.75 3.78 3.95
N PRO A 160 19.01 3.94 3.50
CA PRO A 160 19.56 5.23 3.09
C PRO A 160 18.84 5.87 1.90
N SER A 161 18.18 5.06 1.04
CA SER A 161 17.48 5.56 -0.14
C SER A 161 16.29 6.45 0.19
N ALA A 162 15.69 6.34 1.38
CA ALA A 162 14.60 7.23 1.80
C ALA A 162 15.07 8.69 1.86
N VAL A 163 16.19 8.94 2.51
CA VAL A 163 16.77 10.30 2.63
C VAL A 163 17.37 10.78 1.31
N LEU A 164 18.04 9.89 0.57
CA LEU A 164 18.59 10.21 -0.76
C LEU A 164 17.51 10.60 -1.76
N PHE A 165 16.37 9.93 -1.72
CA PHE A 165 15.21 10.26 -2.55
C PHE A 165 14.67 11.66 -2.20
N LEU A 166 14.48 11.98 -0.93
CA LEU A 166 14.04 13.30 -0.50
C LEU A 166 15.05 14.39 -0.86
N TRP A 167 16.35 14.10 -0.76
CA TRP A 167 17.39 15.01 -1.25
C TRP A 167 17.30 15.27 -2.76
N LEU A 168 17.05 14.21 -3.55
CA LEU A 168 16.86 14.36 -4.99
C LEU A 168 15.64 15.25 -5.29
N LEU A 169 14.51 15.00 -4.62
CA LEU A 169 13.31 15.82 -4.76
C LEU A 169 13.56 17.27 -4.33
N TRP A 170 14.28 17.47 -3.23
CA TRP A 170 14.70 18.80 -2.77
C TRP A 170 15.51 19.53 -3.84
N LYS A 171 16.44 18.85 -4.49
CA LYS A 171 17.24 19.41 -5.58
C LYS A 171 16.39 19.77 -6.81
N LEU A 172 15.47 18.89 -7.19
CA LEU A 172 14.56 19.10 -8.33
C LEU A 172 13.58 20.26 -8.09
N THR A 173 13.20 20.50 -6.85
CA THR A 173 12.23 21.56 -6.48
C THR A 173 12.90 22.88 -6.04
N GLY A 174 14.21 23.03 -6.26
CA GLY A 174 14.93 24.23 -5.87
C GLY A 174 14.94 24.47 -4.36
N GLY A 175 14.81 23.43 -3.54
CA GLY A 175 14.79 23.52 -2.07
C GLY A 175 13.42 23.72 -1.45
N SER A 176 12.35 23.73 -2.25
CA SER A 176 10.97 23.88 -1.76
C SER A 176 10.49 22.65 -1.02
N VAL A 177 10.23 22.76 0.28
CA VAL A 177 9.63 21.67 1.09
C VAL A 177 8.24 21.30 0.58
N LEU A 178 7.42 22.30 0.20
CA LEU A 178 6.11 22.06 -0.40
C LEU A 178 6.24 21.27 -1.71
N GLY A 179 7.21 21.66 -2.57
CA GLY A 179 7.47 20.91 -3.80
C GLY A 179 7.87 19.46 -3.54
N VAL A 180 8.72 19.21 -2.54
CA VAL A 180 9.08 17.85 -2.11
C VAL A 180 7.87 17.08 -1.65
N SER A 181 7.02 17.68 -0.79
CA SER A 181 5.83 17.02 -0.24
C SER A 181 4.82 16.67 -1.34
N LEU A 182 4.59 17.59 -2.30
CA LEU A 182 3.71 17.34 -3.45
C LEU A 182 4.25 16.20 -4.34
N LEU A 183 5.55 16.14 -4.57
CA LEU A 183 6.15 15.04 -5.35
C LEU A 183 6.09 13.71 -4.60
N VAL A 184 6.25 13.68 -3.27
CA VAL A 184 6.03 12.50 -2.44
C VAL A 184 4.58 12.02 -2.56
N ALA A 185 3.61 12.94 -2.44
CA ALA A 185 2.19 12.64 -2.61
C ALA A 185 1.90 12.05 -4.01
N LEU A 186 2.46 12.65 -5.05
CA LEU A 186 2.31 12.15 -6.42
C LEU A 186 2.88 10.74 -6.57
N VAL A 187 4.05 10.44 -6.00
CA VAL A 187 4.66 9.10 -6.06
C VAL A 187 3.81 8.09 -5.27
N GLY A 188 3.25 8.46 -4.12
CA GLY A 188 2.35 7.61 -3.35
C GLY A 188 1.11 7.21 -4.17
N VAL A 189 0.43 8.20 -4.76
CA VAL A 189 -0.75 7.95 -5.61
C VAL A 189 -0.39 7.21 -6.90
N ALA A 190 0.82 7.44 -7.47
CA ALA A 190 1.32 6.71 -8.63
C ALA A 190 1.54 5.21 -8.36
N GLY A 191 1.45 4.75 -7.11
CA GLY A 191 1.27 3.34 -6.73
C GLY A 191 0.07 2.67 -7.42
N ALA A 192 -0.85 3.45 -7.99
CA ALA A 192 -1.89 3.00 -8.91
C ALA A 192 -1.34 2.22 -10.12
N VAL A 193 -0.17 2.61 -10.64
CA VAL A 193 0.42 1.97 -11.81
C VAL A 193 0.88 0.53 -11.52
N PRO A 194 1.72 0.25 -10.50
CA PRO A 194 2.04 -1.11 -10.13
C PRO A 194 0.81 -1.88 -9.61
N THR A 195 -0.16 -1.25 -8.95
CA THR A 195 -1.43 -1.89 -8.55
C THR A 195 -2.20 -2.39 -9.78
N TYR A 196 -2.31 -1.58 -10.83
CA TYR A 196 -2.88 -2.01 -12.11
C TYR A 196 -2.12 -3.20 -12.70
N ALA A 197 -0.79 -3.17 -12.68
CA ALA A 197 0.04 -4.26 -13.21
C ALA A 197 -0.16 -5.57 -12.42
N ILE A 198 -0.24 -5.50 -11.09
CA ILE A 198 -0.55 -6.62 -10.20
C ILE A 198 -1.93 -7.20 -10.55
N ALA A 199 -2.96 -6.36 -10.53
CA ALA A 199 -4.33 -6.80 -10.75
C ALA A 199 -4.54 -7.35 -12.16
N ARG A 200 -3.89 -6.79 -13.18
CA ARG A 200 -4.00 -7.25 -14.56
C ARG A 200 -3.52 -8.68 -14.78
N GLU A 201 -2.47 -9.10 -14.07
CA GLU A 201 -1.99 -10.48 -14.12
C GLU A 201 -2.93 -11.45 -13.41
N LEU A 202 -3.71 -10.96 -12.42
CA LEU A 202 -4.60 -11.78 -11.62
C LEU A 202 -6.01 -11.90 -12.20
N THR A 203 -6.52 -10.82 -12.84
CA THR A 203 -7.95 -10.72 -13.24
C THR A 203 -8.18 -10.27 -14.68
N GLY A 204 -7.16 -9.75 -15.35
CA GLY A 204 -7.29 -9.15 -16.67
C GLY A 204 -7.60 -7.64 -16.63
N GLU A 205 -7.98 -7.07 -17.80
CA GLU A 205 -8.04 -5.61 -17.97
C GLU A 205 -9.14 -4.95 -17.13
N ARG A 206 -10.35 -5.54 -17.09
CA ARG A 206 -11.49 -4.93 -16.37
C ARG A 206 -11.28 -4.90 -14.88
N GLY A 207 -10.92 -6.03 -14.29
CA GLY A 207 -10.65 -6.11 -12.86
C GLY A 207 -9.44 -5.26 -12.46
N ALA A 208 -8.41 -5.16 -13.33
CA ALA A 208 -7.28 -4.29 -13.09
C ALA A 208 -7.68 -2.81 -12.98
N ARG A 209 -8.56 -2.34 -13.86
CA ARG A 209 -9.09 -0.97 -13.80
C ARG A 209 -9.90 -0.73 -12.53
N LEU A 210 -10.77 -1.66 -12.16
CA LEU A 210 -11.53 -1.58 -10.90
C LEU A 210 -10.60 -1.55 -9.68
N ALA A 211 -9.60 -2.43 -9.64
CA ALA A 211 -8.60 -2.45 -8.57
C ALA A 211 -7.83 -1.13 -8.46
N THR A 212 -7.45 -0.54 -9.59
CA THR A 212 -6.72 0.74 -9.64
C THR A 212 -7.56 1.90 -9.11
N VAL A 213 -8.84 1.93 -9.47
CA VAL A 213 -9.80 2.93 -8.96
C VAL A 213 -10.02 2.74 -7.46
N LEU A 214 -10.16 1.50 -6.97
CA LEU A 214 -10.26 1.20 -5.55
C LEU A 214 -9.00 1.63 -4.80
N PHE A 215 -7.81 1.39 -5.37
CA PHE A 215 -6.54 1.79 -4.76
C PHE A 215 -6.47 3.30 -4.50
N VAL A 216 -6.76 4.14 -5.51
CA VAL A 216 -6.68 5.60 -5.35
C VAL A 216 -7.78 6.17 -4.45
N CYS A 217 -8.83 5.39 -4.17
CA CYS A 217 -9.88 5.77 -3.22
C CYS A 217 -9.68 5.16 -1.82
N ALA A 218 -8.61 4.41 -1.57
CA ALA A 218 -8.32 3.85 -0.26
C ALA A 218 -8.01 4.98 0.72
N PRO A 219 -8.65 5.04 1.91
CA PRO A 219 -8.41 6.10 2.89
C PRO A 219 -6.93 6.28 3.23
N GLY A 220 -6.20 5.17 3.46
CA GLY A 220 -4.77 5.21 3.76
C GLY A 220 -3.92 5.78 2.62
N VAL A 221 -4.27 5.51 1.36
CA VAL A 221 -3.58 6.11 0.20
C VAL A 221 -3.82 7.61 0.16
N LEU A 222 -5.05 8.06 0.35
CA LEU A 222 -5.41 9.48 0.28
C LEU A 222 -4.79 10.30 1.42
N ILE A 223 -4.77 9.76 2.63
CA ILE A 223 -4.29 10.47 3.82
C ILE A 223 -2.75 10.43 3.88
N TYR A 224 -2.16 9.24 3.84
CA TYR A 224 -0.74 9.09 4.09
C TYR A 224 0.16 9.37 2.87
N SER A 225 -0.39 9.43 1.65
CA SER A 225 0.41 9.91 0.50
C SER A 225 0.83 11.36 0.63
N ALA A 226 0.03 12.19 1.31
CA ALA A 226 0.37 13.61 1.53
C ALA A 226 1.33 13.84 2.70
N THR A 227 1.47 12.87 3.62
CA THR A 227 2.07 13.12 4.93
C THR A 227 3.23 12.19 5.27
N SER A 228 3.37 11.03 4.61
CA SER A 228 4.34 10.01 5.01
C SER A 228 5.16 9.46 3.84
N MET A 229 6.43 9.14 4.13
CA MET A 229 7.30 8.39 3.22
C MET A 229 6.84 6.94 3.00
N ASP A 230 5.97 6.40 3.85
CA ASP A 230 5.43 5.04 3.69
C ASP A 230 4.65 4.87 2.39
N ALA A 231 4.07 5.95 1.86
CA ALA A 231 3.45 5.95 0.55
C ALA A 231 4.45 5.73 -0.60
N VAL A 232 5.68 6.24 -0.45
CA VAL A 232 6.78 5.96 -1.40
C VAL A 232 7.21 4.50 -1.25
N PHE A 233 7.36 4.01 -0.02
CA PHE A 233 7.71 2.62 0.26
C PHE A 233 6.66 1.66 -0.31
N MET A 234 5.37 1.97 -0.13
CA MET A 234 4.26 1.24 -0.75
C MET A 234 4.43 1.13 -2.26
N THR A 235 4.72 2.24 -2.93
CA THR A 235 4.85 2.27 -4.39
C THR A 235 6.04 1.45 -4.87
N VAL A 236 7.20 1.59 -4.22
CA VAL A 236 8.41 0.84 -4.59
C VAL A 236 8.23 -0.66 -4.33
N MET A 237 7.63 -1.03 -3.21
CA MET A 237 7.31 -2.44 -2.90
C MET A 237 6.27 -3.01 -3.86
N ALA A 238 5.26 -2.23 -4.26
CA ALA A 238 4.28 -2.65 -5.26
C ALA A 238 4.93 -2.88 -6.65
N CYS A 239 5.94 -2.11 -7.04
CA CYS A 239 6.71 -2.37 -8.26
C CYS A 239 7.44 -3.72 -8.19
N ALA A 240 8.08 -4.05 -7.07
CA ALA A 240 8.72 -5.34 -6.87
C ALA A 240 7.69 -6.49 -6.91
N LEU A 241 6.55 -6.33 -6.24
CA LEU A 241 5.47 -7.32 -6.23
C LEU A 241 4.86 -7.52 -7.62
N ALA A 242 4.69 -6.46 -8.43
CA ALA A 242 4.23 -6.57 -9.82
C ALA A 242 5.15 -7.43 -10.69
N GLY A 243 6.46 -7.36 -10.45
CA GLY A 243 7.43 -8.29 -11.05
C GLY A 243 7.27 -9.72 -10.51
N MET A 244 7.08 -9.85 -9.18
CA MET A 244 6.95 -11.14 -8.51
C MET A 244 5.73 -11.94 -8.96
N ILE A 245 4.61 -11.33 -9.28
CA ILE A 245 3.44 -12.05 -9.78
C ILE A 245 3.73 -12.77 -11.10
N ARG A 246 4.67 -12.27 -11.89
CA ARG A 246 5.08 -12.83 -13.18
C ARG A 246 6.19 -13.88 -13.07
N PHE A 247 6.91 -13.94 -11.94
CA PHE A 247 8.11 -14.78 -11.84
C PHE A 247 7.86 -16.26 -12.13
N PRO A 248 6.72 -16.89 -11.78
CA PRO A 248 6.53 -18.31 -12.05
C PRO A 248 6.50 -18.64 -13.54
N ARG A 249 6.18 -17.66 -14.39
CA ARG A 249 6.02 -17.82 -15.84
C ARG A 249 7.19 -17.25 -16.64
N SER A 250 8.05 -16.41 -16.04
CA SER A 250 9.07 -15.63 -16.77
C SER A 250 10.38 -15.49 -15.99
N ALA A 251 11.49 -15.99 -16.56
CA ALA A 251 12.83 -15.85 -15.96
C ALA A 251 13.32 -14.40 -15.89
N PRO A 252 13.17 -13.57 -16.95
CA PRO A 252 13.51 -12.15 -16.86
C PRO A 252 12.77 -11.43 -15.73
N TRP A 253 11.47 -11.72 -15.54
CA TRP A 253 10.71 -11.12 -14.45
C TRP A 253 11.14 -11.64 -13.07
N ALA A 254 11.58 -12.90 -12.95
CA ALA A 254 12.16 -13.39 -11.71
C ALA A 254 13.42 -12.61 -11.33
N LEU A 255 14.35 -12.42 -12.28
CA LEU A 255 15.56 -11.63 -12.05
C LEU A 255 15.23 -10.16 -11.76
N ALA A 256 14.38 -9.53 -12.57
CA ALA A 256 13.99 -8.12 -12.41
C ALA A 256 13.30 -7.85 -11.07
N SER A 257 12.42 -8.76 -10.60
CA SER A 257 11.76 -8.62 -9.31
C SER A 257 12.74 -8.67 -8.15
N GLY A 258 13.82 -9.47 -8.25
CA GLY A 258 14.90 -9.46 -7.26
C GLY A 258 15.66 -8.13 -7.22
N VAL A 259 15.97 -7.54 -8.38
CA VAL A 259 16.60 -6.21 -8.45
C VAL A 259 15.68 -5.14 -7.84
N LEU A 260 14.38 -5.15 -8.20
CA LEU A 260 13.40 -4.23 -7.64
C LEU A 260 13.23 -4.43 -6.12
N TRP A 261 13.35 -5.66 -5.63
CA TRP A 261 13.35 -5.94 -4.21
C TRP A 261 14.56 -5.35 -3.49
N ALA A 262 15.78 -5.44 -4.08
CA ALA A 262 16.96 -4.79 -3.53
C ALA A 262 16.78 -3.26 -3.41
N ILE A 263 16.16 -2.66 -4.45
CA ILE A 263 15.81 -1.23 -4.42
C ILE A 263 14.80 -0.97 -3.29
N ALA A 264 13.72 -1.74 -3.18
CA ALA A 264 12.73 -1.58 -2.10
C ALA A 264 13.38 -1.72 -0.72
N PHE A 265 14.27 -2.69 -0.55
CA PHE A 265 15.01 -2.93 0.70
C PHE A 265 15.94 -1.77 1.06
N SER A 266 16.47 -1.05 0.08
CA SER A 266 17.27 0.16 0.32
C SER A 266 16.44 1.38 0.79
N PHE A 267 15.13 1.37 0.57
CA PHE A 267 14.20 2.36 1.10
C PHE A 267 13.69 1.97 2.49
N THR A 268 13.21 0.74 2.63
CA THR A 268 12.65 0.24 3.89
C THR A 268 13.02 -1.24 4.10
N PHE A 269 13.50 -1.55 5.30
CA PHE A 269 13.79 -2.93 5.65
C PHE A 269 12.51 -3.75 5.87
N GLY A 270 11.34 -3.11 6.02
CA GLY A 270 10.03 -3.78 5.97
C GLY A 270 9.77 -4.54 4.66
N ALA A 271 10.54 -4.27 3.60
CA ALA A 271 10.47 -5.00 2.33
C ALA A 271 10.81 -6.50 2.43
N PHE A 272 11.27 -7.01 3.59
CA PHE A 272 11.38 -8.46 3.83
C PHE A 272 10.03 -9.19 3.68
N VAL A 273 8.92 -8.50 3.89
CA VAL A 273 7.56 -9.03 3.67
C VAL A 273 7.36 -9.56 2.24
N LEU A 274 8.08 -9.01 1.27
CA LEU A 274 8.06 -9.51 -0.12
C LEU A 274 8.49 -10.97 -0.22
N ALA A 275 9.29 -11.52 0.73
CA ALA A 275 9.60 -12.94 0.80
C ALA A 275 8.34 -13.80 0.99
N LEU A 276 7.39 -13.34 1.80
CA LEU A 276 6.13 -14.04 2.03
C LEU A 276 5.31 -14.13 0.74
N PHE A 277 5.28 -13.05 -0.02
CA PHE A 277 4.63 -13.04 -1.33
C PHE A 277 5.36 -13.95 -2.33
N ALA A 278 6.69 -13.91 -2.41
CA ALA A 278 7.45 -14.76 -3.33
C ALA A 278 7.21 -16.25 -3.04
N VAL A 279 7.28 -16.67 -1.77
CA VAL A 279 7.01 -18.04 -1.34
C VAL A 279 5.56 -18.42 -1.61
N GLY A 280 4.60 -17.57 -1.22
CA GLY A 280 3.18 -17.83 -1.41
C GLY A 280 2.78 -17.96 -2.88
N ILE A 281 3.25 -17.05 -3.75
CA ILE A 281 3.00 -17.09 -5.20
C ILE A 281 3.61 -18.36 -5.80
N GLY A 282 4.83 -18.71 -5.42
CA GLY A 282 5.48 -19.94 -5.86
C GLY A 282 4.69 -21.20 -5.46
N THR A 283 4.23 -21.25 -4.21
CA THR A 283 3.43 -22.37 -3.67
C THR A 283 2.10 -22.51 -4.39
N VAL A 284 1.37 -21.42 -4.60
CA VAL A 284 0.08 -21.44 -5.33
C VAL A 284 0.32 -21.88 -6.78
N SER A 285 1.33 -21.36 -7.45
CA SER A 285 1.65 -21.71 -8.85
C SER A 285 2.04 -23.18 -9.01
N TYR A 286 2.77 -23.74 -8.04
CA TYR A 286 3.12 -25.17 -8.01
C TYR A 286 1.89 -26.04 -7.77
N ARG A 287 1.08 -25.70 -6.76
CA ARG A 287 -0.12 -26.44 -6.38
C ARG A 287 -1.15 -26.48 -7.50
N ASP A 288 -1.36 -25.37 -8.20
CA ASP A 288 -2.30 -25.27 -9.31
C ASP A 288 -1.75 -25.92 -10.59
N ARG A 289 -0.58 -26.56 -10.49
CA ARG A 289 0.14 -27.21 -11.62
C ARG A 289 0.41 -26.25 -12.79
N ALA A 290 0.42 -24.95 -12.53
CA ALA A 290 0.75 -23.93 -13.54
C ALA A 290 2.22 -24.04 -13.95
N VAL A 291 3.09 -24.45 -13.01
CA VAL A 291 4.52 -24.68 -13.22
C VAL A 291 5.02 -25.86 -12.39
N SER A 292 6.14 -26.50 -12.81
CA SER A 292 6.78 -27.56 -12.05
C SER A 292 7.51 -27.03 -10.81
N GLY A 293 7.70 -27.86 -9.77
CA GLY A 293 8.48 -27.52 -8.59
C GLY A 293 9.92 -27.11 -8.92
N ARG A 294 10.55 -27.81 -9.92
CA ARG A 294 11.87 -27.42 -10.44
C ARG A 294 11.87 -26.00 -11.02
N THR A 295 10.81 -25.63 -11.76
CA THR A 295 10.67 -24.28 -12.32
C THR A 295 10.54 -23.24 -11.21
N VAL A 296 9.73 -23.50 -10.18
CA VAL A 296 9.59 -22.60 -9.02
C VAL A 296 10.93 -22.40 -8.32
N LEU A 297 11.67 -23.47 -8.09
CA LEU A 297 13.00 -23.40 -7.46
C LEU A 297 13.99 -22.58 -8.29
N ILE A 298 14.11 -22.87 -9.60
CA ILE A 298 15.00 -22.13 -10.51
C ILE A 298 14.64 -20.64 -10.52
N ARG A 299 13.34 -20.32 -10.57
CA ARG A 299 12.87 -18.92 -10.56
C ARG A 299 13.11 -18.26 -9.20
N GLY A 300 12.97 -18.98 -8.10
CA GLY A 300 13.35 -18.51 -6.76
C GLY A 300 14.84 -18.18 -6.67
N CYS A 301 15.71 -19.03 -7.25
CA CYS A 301 17.15 -18.76 -7.36
C CYS A 301 17.43 -17.51 -8.23
N LEU A 302 16.66 -17.28 -9.30
CA LEU A 302 16.80 -16.07 -10.12
C LEU A 302 16.35 -14.81 -9.36
N ILE A 303 15.32 -14.88 -8.51
CA ILE A 303 14.97 -13.77 -7.62
C ILE A 303 16.14 -13.46 -6.67
N ALA A 304 16.72 -14.49 -6.05
CA ALA A 304 17.89 -14.31 -5.17
C ALA A 304 19.11 -13.74 -5.92
N ALA A 305 19.37 -14.20 -7.14
CA ALA A 305 20.41 -13.65 -8.00
C ALA A 305 20.14 -12.20 -8.37
N GLY A 306 18.87 -11.85 -8.68
CA GLY A 306 18.44 -10.47 -8.92
C GLY A 306 18.63 -9.58 -7.70
N LEU A 307 18.31 -10.08 -6.51
CA LEU A 307 18.52 -9.37 -5.23
C LEU A 307 20.02 -9.09 -5.01
N ALA A 308 20.87 -10.10 -5.24
CA ALA A 308 22.32 -9.95 -5.15
C ALA A 308 22.87 -8.96 -6.19
N LEU A 309 22.38 -9.01 -7.43
CA LEU A 309 22.74 -8.07 -8.51
C LEU A 309 22.29 -6.65 -8.14
N GLY A 310 21.07 -6.47 -7.69
CA GLY A 310 20.56 -5.16 -7.24
C GLY A 310 21.38 -4.60 -6.07
N TYR A 311 21.72 -5.44 -5.10
CA TYR A 311 22.64 -5.05 -4.03
C TYR A 311 24.02 -4.62 -4.56
N LEU A 312 24.59 -5.39 -5.49
CA LEU A 312 25.87 -5.05 -6.12
C LEU A 312 25.80 -3.71 -6.86
N ILE A 313 24.73 -3.46 -7.61
CA ILE A 313 24.50 -2.17 -8.28
C ILE A 313 24.48 -1.02 -7.27
N LEU A 314 23.69 -1.14 -6.19
CA LEU A 314 23.60 -0.13 -5.15
C LEU A 314 24.95 0.08 -4.43
N ARG A 315 25.70 -1.00 -4.23
CA ARG A 315 27.04 -0.96 -3.64
C ARG A 315 28.04 -0.21 -4.52
N VAL A 316 28.10 -0.53 -5.80
CA VAL A 316 29.07 0.04 -6.74
C VAL A 316 28.70 1.49 -7.10
N ALA A 317 27.43 1.75 -7.44
CA ALA A 317 26.99 3.07 -7.89
C ALA A 317 26.94 4.10 -6.74
N PHE A 318 26.41 3.71 -5.58
CA PHE A 318 26.15 4.62 -4.46
C PHE A 318 27.03 4.37 -3.23
N GLY A 319 27.76 3.26 -3.16
CA GLY A 319 28.57 2.90 -1.99
C GLY A 319 27.75 2.31 -0.83
N MET A 320 26.46 1.96 -1.04
CA MET A 320 25.57 1.44 -0.01
C MET A 320 26.04 0.09 0.52
N ASN A 321 25.97 -0.12 1.83
CA ASN A 321 26.21 -1.40 2.48
C ASN A 321 24.94 -1.86 3.21
N LEU A 322 23.95 -2.36 2.44
CA LEU A 322 22.63 -2.70 2.99
C LEU A 322 22.69 -3.67 4.18
N VAL A 323 23.73 -4.52 4.28
CA VAL A 323 23.91 -5.41 5.45
C VAL A 323 24.31 -4.61 6.68
N ALA A 324 25.27 -3.70 6.55
CA ALA A 324 25.69 -2.83 7.66
C ALA A 324 24.56 -1.85 8.04
N ASP A 325 23.89 -1.31 7.03
CA ASP A 325 22.76 -0.36 7.18
C ASP A 325 21.58 -1.05 7.91
N PHE A 326 21.23 -2.28 7.53
CA PHE A 326 20.22 -3.08 8.21
C PHE A 326 20.58 -3.36 9.68
N ARG A 327 21.85 -3.72 9.95
CA ARG A 327 22.31 -3.95 11.33
C ARG A 327 22.25 -2.67 12.17
N ALA A 328 22.60 -1.53 11.59
CA ALA A 328 22.51 -0.23 12.26
C ALA A 328 21.04 0.13 12.55
N ALA A 329 20.16 0.01 11.56
CA ALA A 329 18.73 0.26 11.71
C ALA A 329 18.07 -0.69 12.73
N SER A 330 18.46 -1.97 12.75
CA SER A 330 17.97 -2.94 13.73
C SER A 330 18.35 -2.55 15.16
N ARG A 331 19.57 -2.02 15.36
CA ARG A 331 19.99 -1.49 16.67
C ARG A 331 19.19 -0.26 17.05
N ALA A 332 18.99 0.68 16.13
CA ALA A 332 18.18 1.89 16.36
C ALA A 332 16.73 1.50 16.73
N ASN A 333 16.14 0.58 15.99
CA ASN A 333 14.78 0.09 16.25
C ASN A 333 14.67 -0.70 17.59
N TYR A 334 15.73 -1.38 18.04
CA TYR A 334 15.73 -2.06 19.35
C TYR A 334 15.58 -1.07 20.52
N HIS A 335 16.11 0.13 20.37
CA HIS A 335 16.03 1.20 21.37
C HIS A 335 14.81 2.13 21.17
N ASP A 336 13.97 1.87 20.17
CA ASP A 336 12.75 2.64 19.93
C ASP A 336 11.72 2.39 21.04
N PRO A 337 11.12 3.46 21.62
CA PRO A 337 10.09 3.32 22.66
C PRO A 337 8.89 2.48 22.22
N SER A 338 8.60 2.39 20.92
CA SER A 338 7.53 1.54 20.39
C SER A 338 7.72 0.04 20.73
N ARG A 339 8.94 -0.40 21.01
CA ARG A 339 9.24 -1.78 21.42
C ARG A 339 8.70 -2.15 22.79
N ALA A 340 8.41 -1.16 23.64
CA ALA A 340 7.75 -1.40 24.92
C ALA A 340 6.25 -1.71 24.81
N ARG A 341 5.69 -1.63 23.60
CA ARG A 341 4.27 -1.89 23.34
C ARG A 341 3.92 -3.35 23.57
N PRO A 342 2.76 -3.66 24.18
CA PRO A 342 2.38 -5.03 24.51
C PRO A 342 2.09 -5.88 23.26
N TYR A 343 2.87 -6.96 23.08
CA TYR A 343 2.73 -7.85 21.94
C TYR A 343 1.33 -8.45 21.80
N LEU A 344 0.75 -8.97 22.90
CA LEU A 344 -0.59 -9.61 22.86
C LEU A 344 -1.68 -8.65 22.38
N TYR A 345 -1.60 -7.37 22.72
CA TYR A 345 -2.55 -6.39 22.21
C TYR A 345 -2.40 -6.21 20.70
N TRP A 346 -1.15 -6.01 20.24
CA TRP A 346 -0.91 -5.66 18.86
C TRP A 346 -1.11 -6.81 17.87
N VAL A 347 -0.93 -8.05 18.31
CA VAL A 347 -1.27 -9.24 17.50
C VAL A 347 -2.73 -9.20 17.04
N PHE A 348 -3.64 -8.70 17.89
CA PHE A 348 -5.06 -8.58 17.53
C PHE A 348 -5.41 -7.19 16.95
N ALA A 349 -4.75 -6.14 17.39
CA ALA A 349 -5.07 -4.76 17.05
C ALA A 349 -4.52 -4.31 15.68
N ASN A 350 -3.42 -4.91 15.20
CA ASN A 350 -2.81 -4.55 13.93
C ASN A 350 -3.77 -4.76 12.73
N ILE A 351 -4.47 -5.88 12.69
CA ILE A 351 -5.38 -6.18 11.57
C ILE A 351 -6.51 -5.14 11.47
N PRO A 352 -7.32 -4.88 12.52
CA PRO A 352 -8.34 -3.84 12.42
C PRO A 352 -7.77 -2.44 12.18
N ALA A 353 -6.62 -2.08 12.76
CA ALA A 353 -5.96 -0.79 12.48
C ALA A 353 -5.65 -0.64 10.99
N PHE A 354 -5.04 -1.65 10.37
CA PHE A 354 -4.77 -1.66 8.94
C PHE A 354 -6.06 -1.63 8.10
N LEU A 355 -7.07 -2.43 8.46
CA LEU A 355 -8.31 -2.52 7.68
C LEU A 355 -9.12 -1.22 7.71
N TRP A 356 -9.00 -0.42 8.78
CA TRP A 356 -9.57 0.93 8.83
C TRP A 356 -9.04 1.81 7.69
N VAL A 357 -7.75 1.79 7.45
CA VAL A 357 -7.11 2.64 6.43
C VAL A 357 -7.10 2.00 5.05
N ALA A 358 -7.18 0.67 4.96
CA ALA A 358 -7.47 -0.01 3.70
C ALA A 358 -8.87 0.32 3.18
N GLY A 359 -9.82 0.58 4.08
CA GLY A 359 -11.19 0.99 3.80
C GLY A 359 -12.21 -0.13 3.96
N ILE A 360 -13.37 0.23 4.51
CA ILE A 360 -14.50 -0.70 4.77
C ILE A 360 -14.95 -1.35 3.47
N ALA A 361 -15.07 -0.57 2.41
CA ALA A 361 -15.56 -1.06 1.12
C ALA A 361 -14.62 -2.11 0.52
N GLN A 362 -13.33 -1.85 0.51
CA GLN A 362 -12.30 -2.75 -0.01
C GLN A 362 -12.17 -4.01 0.84
N THR A 363 -12.24 -3.87 2.17
CA THR A 363 -12.25 -4.99 3.11
C THR A 363 -13.46 -5.90 2.89
N ALA A 364 -14.64 -5.34 2.70
CA ALA A 364 -15.85 -6.12 2.43
C ALA A 364 -15.78 -6.88 1.09
N LEU A 365 -15.20 -6.26 0.06
CA LEU A 365 -14.95 -6.89 -1.24
C LEU A 365 -13.92 -8.02 -1.12
N LEU A 366 -12.82 -7.82 -0.39
CA LEU A 366 -11.83 -8.85 -0.07
C LEU A 366 -12.51 -10.05 0.61
N VAL A 367 -13.29 -9.80 1.67
CA VAL A 367 -14.00 -10.86 2.41
C VAL A 367 -14.98 -11.62 1.52
N SER A 368 -15.73 -10.90 0.68
CA SER A 368 -16.66 -11.50 -0.26
C SER A 368 -15.96 -12.43 -1.26
N TRP A 369 -14.87 -11.96 -1.89
CA TRP A 369 -14.08 -12.77 -2.82
C TRP A 369 -13.46 -13.99 -2.13
N THR A 370 -12.81 -13.79 -0.99
CA THR A 370 -12.17 -14.87 -0.25
C THR A 370 -13.15 -15.97 0.13
N ARG A 371 -14.35 -15.60 0.64
CA ARG A 371 -15.42 -16.57 0.94
C ARG A 371 -15.85 -17.36 -0.27
N LEU A 372 -15.98 -16.71 -1.43
CA LEU A 372 -16.37 -17.36 -2.68
C LEU A 372 -15.33 -18.39 -3.10
N VAL A 373 -14.04 -18.01 -3.12
CA VAL A 373 -12.95 -18.87 -3.57
C VAL A 373 -12.70 -20.03 -2.60
N TRP A 374 -12.74 -19.77 -1.28
CA TRP A 374 -12.55 -20.82 -0.28
C TRP A 374 -13.70 -21.82 -0.22
N ARG A 375 -14.95 -21.37 -0.41
CA ARG A 375 -16.09 -22.30 -0.58
C ARG A 375 -15.94 -23.22 -1.79
N ALA A 376 -15.32 -22.72 -2.85
CA ALA A 376 -14.95 -23.53 -4.02
C ALA A 376 -13.68 -24.40 -3.80
N ARG A 377 -13.13 -24.42 -2.57
CA ARG A 377 -11.88 -25.11 -2.19
C ARG A 377 -10.70 -24.72 -3.07
N ARG A 378 -10.69 -23.48 -3.55
CA ARG A 378 -9.57 -22.89 -4.27
C ARG A 378 -8.78 -21.98 -3.33
N PHE A 379 -7.49 -21.81 -3.62
CA PHE A 379 -6.61 -20.93 -2.87
C PHE A 379 -5.75 -20.19 -3.87
N GLY A 380 -5.92 -18.92 -3.93
CA GLY A 380 -5.25 -18.06 -4.88
C GLY A 380 -4.40 -16.99 -4.19
N PHE A 381 -4.23 -15.88 -4.88
CA PHE A 381 -3.45 -14.75 -4.38
C PHE A 381 -4.04 -14.11 -3.11
N GLU A 382 -5.37 -14.17 -2.92
CA GLU A 382 -6.04 -13.74 -1.69
C GLU A 382 -5.55 -14.52 -0.47
N THR A 383 -5.27 -15.82 -0.63
CA THR A 383 -4.73 -16.65 0.45
C THR A 383 -3.29 -16.25 0.77
N VAL A 384 -2.48 -15.92 -0.25
CA VAL A 384 -1.13 -15.39 -0.06
C VAL A 384 -1.14 -14.07 0.71
N LEU A 385 -2.04 -13.15 0.33
CA LEU A 385 -2.21 -11.87 1.01
C LEU A 385 -2.61 -12.05 2.48
N ILE A 386 -3.63 -12.87 2.76
CA ILE A 386 -4.10 -13.12 4.13
C ILE A 386 -3.00 -13.80 4.96
N GLY A 387 -2.28 -14.76 4.38
CA GLY A 387 -1.14 -15.40 5.01
C GLY A 387 -0.01 -14.41 5.34
N ALA A 388 0.32 -13.51 4.42
CA ALA A 388 1.31 -12.47 4.64
C ALA A 388 0.89 -11.50 5.75
N LEU A 389 -0.37 -11.06 5.78
CA LEU A 389 -0.92 -10.24 6.88
C LEU A 389 -0.86 -10.98 8.23
N ALA A 390 -1.29 -12.25 8.25
CA ALA A 390 -1.28 -13.07 9.47
C ALA A 390 0.15 -13.27 10.01
N ILE A 391 1.11 -13.62 9.15
CA ILE A 391 2.52 -13.79 9.54
C ILE A 391 3.10 -12.46 10.01
N SER A 392 2.80 -11.35 9.34
CA SER A 392 3.30 -10.02 9.71
C SER A 392 2.82 -9.60 11.10
N THR A 393 1.53 -9.84 11.44
CA THR A 393 1.02 -9.50 12.76
C THR A 393 1.56 -10.44 13.85
N LEU A 394 1.67 -11.75 13.55
CA LEU A 394 2.18 -12.76 14.49
C LEU A 394 3.69 -12.64 14.73
N SER A 395 4.45 -12.05 13.83
CA SER A 395 5.91 -11.93 13.93
C SER A 395 6.38 -11.06 15.11
N GLY A 396 5.53 -10.15 15.61
CA GLY A 396 5.91 -9.15 16.60
C GLY A 396 6.91 -8.11 16.10
N VAL A 397 7.19 -8.08 14.78
CA VAL A 397 8.05 -7.06 14.16
C VAL A 397 7.35 -5.71 14.16
N PHE A 398 6.04 -5.72 13.91
CA PHE A 398 5.19 -4.53 13.88
C PHE A 398 4.32 -4.50 15.13
N LEU A 399 4.58 -3.56 16.02
CA LEU A 399 3.83 -3.35 17.26
C LEU A 399 3.10 -2.00 17.20
N GLY A 400 2.06 -1.92 16.38
CA GLY A 400 1.31 -0.69 16.12
C GLY A 400 1.81 0.11 14.92
N GLU A 401 1.23 1.28 14.72
CA GLU A 401 1.52 2.18 13.59
C GLU A 401 1.26 1.55 12.21
N VAL A 402 0.55 0.44 12.19
CA VAL A 402 0.28 -0.31 10.94
C VAL A 402 -0.73 0.39 10.03
N ASP A 403 -1.42 1.40 10.55
CA ASP A 403 -2.28 2.30 9.79
C ASP A 403 -1.50 3.06 8.70
N HIS A 404 -0.22 3.37 8.89
CA HIS A 404 0.64 3.93 7.84
C HIS A 404 1.78 2.98 7.41
N ILE A 405 2.41 2.24 8.32
CA ILE A 405 3.52 1.35 7.97
C ILE A 405 3.08 0.25 6.99
N TRP A 406 1.85 -0.28 7.12
CA TRP A 406 1.35 -1.36 6.26
C TRP A 406 0.67 -0.89 4.97
N LEU A 407 0.85 0.34 4.55
CA LEU A 407 0.33 0.83 3.26
C LEU A 407 0.74 -0.09 2.10
N PHE A 408 1.90 -0.73 2.16
CA PHE A 408 2.37 -1.67 1.13
C PHE A 408 1.47 -2.90 0.94
N PHE A 409 0.54 -3.19 1.86
CA PHE A 409 -0.50 -4.20 1.67
C PHE A 409 -1.73 -3.67 0.90
N ILE A 410 -1.90 -2.35 0.74
CA ILE A 410 -3.05 -1.80 0.03
C ILE A 410 -3.04 -2.16 -1.47
N PRO A 411 -1.93 -2.10 -2.23
CA PRO A 411 -1.90 -2.53 -3.62
C PRO A 411 -2.38 -3.98 -3.85
N PRO A 412 -1.84 -5.01 -3.16
CA PRO A 412 -2.34 -6.37 -3.30
C PRO A 412 -3.78 -6.55 -2.78
N LEU A 413 -4.19 -5.83 -1.73
CA LEU A 413 -5.57 -5.86 -1.24
C LEU A 413 -6.53 -5.26 -2.27
N ALA A 414 -6.20 -4.12 -2.87
CA ALA A 414 -7.01 -3.50 -3.91
C ALA A 414 -7.13 -4.41 -5.15
N ALA A 415 -6.07 -5.16 -5.49
CA ALA A 415 -6.12 -6.13 -6.57
C ALA A 415 -7.17 -7.22 -6.28
N VAL A 416 -7.17 -7.81 -5.08
CA VAL A 416 -8.17 -8.82 -4.68
C VAL A 416 -9.57 -8.21 -4.55
N ALA A 417 -9.69 -7.00 -4.01
CA ALA A 417 -10.99 -6.30 -3.94
C ALA A 417 -11.55 -6.01 -5.34
N GLY A 418 -10.68 -5.69 -6.31
CA GLY A 418 -11.05 -5.54 -7.72
C GLY A 418 -11.61 -6.83 -8.33
N MET A 419 -11.02 -8.00 -8.02
CA MET A 419 -11.56 -9.32 -8.39
C MET A 419 -12.96 -9.53 -7.81
N GLY A 420 -13.14 -9.19 -6.53
CA GLY A 420 -14.45 -9.29 -5.85
C GLY A 420 -15.50 -8.37 -6.48
N LEU A 421 -15.11 -7.13 -6.80
CA LEU A 421 -16.01 -6.17 -7.44
C LEU A 421 -16.39 -6.61 -8.87
N GLU A 422 -15.42 -7.10 -9.66
CA GLU A 422 -15.67 -7.62 -11.00
C GLU A 422 -16.63 -8.80 -10.99
N ALA A 423 -16.43 -9.76 -10.09
CA ALA A 423 -17.31 -10.92 -9.92
C ALA A 423 -18.74 -10.52 -9.54
N LEU A 424 -18.89 -9.53 -8.64
CA LEU A 424 -20.19 -8.99 -8.26
C LEU A 424 -20.92 -8.32 -9.41
N LEU A 425 -20.23 -7.51 -10.20
CA LEU A 425 -20.78 -6.86 -11.38
C LEU A 425 -21.15 -7.89 -12.45
N GLY A 426 -20.37 -8.97 -12.60
CA GLY A 426 -20.70 -10.10 -13.48
C GLY A 426 -21.96 -10.84 -13.06
N ALA A 427 -22.13 -11.12 -11.76
CA ALA A 427 -23.28 -11.83 -11.22
C ALA A 427 -24.59 -11.03 -11.30
N ARG A 428 -24.54 -9.71 -11.41
CA ARG A 428 -25.71 -8.84 -11.54
C ARG A 428 -26.25 -8.73 -12.97
N ARG A 429 -25.53 -9.28 -13.94
CA ARG A 429 -25.96 -9.24 -15.35
C ARG A 429 -26.94 -10.37 -15.61
N PRO A 430 -28.20 -10.07 -16.01
CA PRO A 430 -29.12 -11.09 -16.49
C PRO A 430 -28.54 -11.79 -17.73
N SER A 431 -28.64 -13.10 -17.80
CA SER A 431 -28.29 -13.87 -18.99
C SER A 431 -29.13 -13.39 -20.18
N GLY A 432 -28.48 -12.80 -21.20
CA GLY A 432 -29.16 -12.40 -22.44
C GLY A 432 -29.35 -10.88 -22.65
N PHE A 433 -29.03 -10.02 -21.68
CA PHE A 433 -29.09 -8.58 -21.88
C PHE A 433 -27.69 -7.99 -22.09
N ALA A 434 -27.50 -7.22 -23.16
CA ALA A 434 -26.38 -6.31 -23.30
C ALA A 434 -26.41 -5.33 -22.12
N ALA A 435 -25.38 -5.37 -21.27
CA ALA A 435 -25.35 -4.61 -20.03
C ALA A 435 -25.59 -3.13 -20.30
N THR A 436 -26.65 -2.56 -19.76
CA THR A 436 -26.75 -1.12 -19.59
C THR A 436 -25.66 -0.69 -18.60
N GLY A 437 -24.59 -0.07 -19.09
CA GLY A 437 -23.44 0.35 -18.28
C GLY A 437 -23.79 1.29 -17.10
N ALA A 438 -25.02 1.77 -17.06
CA ALA A 438 -25.56 2.65 -16.03
C ALA A 438 -25.72 1.97 -14.65
N ALA A 439 -26.21 0.72 -14.59
CA ALA A 439 -26.40 0.01 -13.31
C ALA A 439 -25.06 -0.39 -12.68
N ASP A 440 -24.08 -0.83 -13.48
CA ASP A 440 -22.72 -1.15 -13.05
C ASP A 440 -22.04 0.12 -12.51
N SER A 441 -22.18 1.26 -13.21
CA SER A 441 -21.59 2.53 -12.79
C SER A 441 -22.21 3.07 -11.48
N GLY A 442 -23.52 2.87 -11.28
CA GLY A 442 -24.20 3.26 -10.04
C GLY A 442 -23.68 2.51 -8.80
N TYR A 443 -23.48 1.19 -8.94
CA TYR A 443 -22.91 0.42 -7.84
C TYR A 443 -21.45 0.81 -7.54
N VAL A 444 -20.63 0.99 -8.57
CA VAL A 444 -19.25 1.44 -8.42
C VAL A 444 -19.22 2.81 -7.73
N ARG A 445 -20.08 3.75 -8.13
CA ARG A 445 -20.21 5.06 -7.46
C ARG A 445 -20.51 4.92 -5.96
N GLY A 446 -21.43 4.03 -5.58
CA GLY A 446 -21.74 3.78 -4.18
C GLY A 446 -20.55 3.26 -3.38
N VAL A 447 -19.78 2.34 -3.95
CA VAL A 447 -18.55 1.79 -3.34
C VAL A 447 -17.49 2.90 -3.16
N LEU A 448 -17.28 3.73 -4.19
CA LEU A 448 -16.30 4.81 -4.14
C LEU A 448 -16.74 5.93 -3.19
N ALA A 449 -18.03 6.30 -3.21
CA ALA A 449 -18.57 7.30 -2.27
C ALA A 449 -18.40 6.86 -0.82
N GLY A 450 -18.61 5.58 -0.51
CA GLY A 450 -18.34 5.02 0.82
C GLY A 450 -16.87 5.12 1.22
N SER A 451 -15.95 4.76 0.33
CA SER A 451 -14.49 4.81 0.56
C SER A 451 -13.98 6.26 0.74
N LEU A 452 -14.38 7.15 -0.16
CA LEU A 452 -14.01 8.56 -0.14
C LEU A 452 -14.65 9.29 1.05
N GLY A 453 -15.92 8.97 1.38
CA GLY A 453 -16.60 9.47 2.58
C GLY A 453 -15.90 9.03 3.87
N GLN A 454 -15.42 7.78 3.92
CA GLN A 454 -14.61 7.30 5.05
C GLN A 454 -13.28 8.09 5.16
N ALA A 455 -12.58 8.35 4.06
CA ALA A 455 -11.36 9.15 4.06
C ALA A 455 -11.63 10.58 4.58
N LEU A 456 -12.72 11.20 4.12
CA LEU A 456 -13.13 12.52 4.60
C LEU A 456 -13.44 12.51 6.10
N LEU A 457 -14.18 11.51 6.58
CA LEU A 457 -14.50 11.39 8.01
C LEU A 457 -13.24 11.22 8.86
N ILE A 458 -12.30 10.38 8.43
CA ILE A 458 -11.00 10.23 9.12
C ILE A 458 -10.29 11.57 9.18
N GLN A 459 -10.20 12.29 8.05
CA GLN A 459 -9.53 13.59 7.97
C GLN A 459 -10.18 14.64 8.87
N LEU A 460 -11.50 14.69 8.93
CA LEU A 460 -12.24 15.70 9.72
C LEU A 460 -12.28 15.40 11.21
N LEU A 461 -12.18 14.13 11.61
CA LEU A 461 -12.34 13.71 13.01
C LEU A 461 -11.02 13.42 13.69
N LEU A 462 -10.00 13.00 12.95
CA LEU A 462 -8.78 12.51 13.52
C LEU A 462 -7.57 13.35 13.08
N PHE A 463 -6.76 13.72 14.04
CA PHE A 463 -5.40 14.16 13.79
C PHE A 463 -4.51 12.92 13.78
N THR A 464 -4.00 12.55 12.61
CA THR A 464 -2.97 11.54 12.47
C THR A 464 -1.61 12.19 12.65
N TYR A 465 -0.72 11.56 13.40
CA TYR A 465 0.60 12.14 13.70
C TYR A 465 1.53 12.23 12.47
N TRP A 466 1.10 11.73 11.34
CA TRP A 466 1.85 11.63 10.08
C TRP A 466 1.30 12.59 9.03
#